data_5480c0a77452348e427e1c37e43716b2
#
_entry.id   5480c0a77452348e427e1c37e43716b2
#
_cell.length_a   1.000
_cell.length_b   1.000
_cell.length_c   1.000
_cell.angle_alpha   90.00
_cell.angle_beta   90.00
_cell.angle_gamma   90.00
#
_symmetry.space_group_name_H-M   'P 1'
#
loop_
_entity.id
_entity.type
_entity.pdbx_description
1 polymer ?
#
loop_
_entity_poly.entity_id
_entity_poly.type
_entity_poly.pdbx_seq_one_letter_code
_entity_poly.pdbx_strand_id
1 'polypeptide(L)'
;MCKNPKMSEFDWNDLRSFLAVVRTGRLTVAAGQLGIDHSTLSRRITALETALKVRLFDRLPSGYVLTEAGQGLVGEAEKIETVALRISSDLEDAKTAMTGPVRFATPEGFGTYFVAHHLHALSVQHPGLTLELIADPSVVSLTKRQADVAVTMERPTDGPLRAQKLTDYEYGLYGTAELLSGHDDAAFDLDAFKLIGYIPDQLPTTAHNYLSKIAGAREADLKISNIVTQMTATLGGYGLCVLPCFMAAQHTNLRRILANRVCFTRSYWLVTHVDVRAPARAKAIVGYLLKLISENRDLFLPSVNPGGAGARRASPR
;
A
#
# COMPACT_ATOMS: atom_id res chain seq x y z
N MET A 1 46.14 11.79 32.38
CA MET A 1 45.69 10.70 31.49
C MET A 1 44.20 10.46 31.76
N CYS A 2 43.32 11.09 31.00
CA CYS A 2 41.89 10.84 31.08
C CYS A 2 41.61 9.48 30.42
N LYS A 3 41.13 8.49 31.19
CA LYS A 3 40.58 7.25 30.66
C LYS A 3 39.25 7.62 29.97
N ASN A 4 39.25 7.53 28.63
CA ASN A 4 38.01 7.52 27.87
C ASN A 4 37.13 6.38 28.43
N PRO A 5 35.88 6.61 28.76
CA PRO A 5 34.95 5.52 29.05
C PRO A 5 34.85 4.65 27.78
N LYS A 6 35.14 3.35 27.90
CA LYS A 6 34.90 2.39 26.82
C LYS A 6 33.39 2.46 26.47
N MET A 7 33.09 3.16 25.38
CA MET A 7 31.82 2.98 24.71
C MET A 7 31.70 1.48 24.39
N SER A 8 30.59 0.86 24.74
CA SER A 8 30.28 -0.50 24.33
C SER A 8 30.21 -0.50 22.79
N GLU A 9 31.28 -0.98 22.15
CA GLU A 9 31.33 -1.13 20.70
C GLU A 9 30.39 -2.29 20.32
N PHE A 10 29.25 -2.00 19.71
CA PHE A 10 28.43 -2.98 19.00
C PHE A 10 28.67 -2.86 17.50
N ASP A 11 28.61 -3.98 16.79
CA ASP A 11 28.74 -4.02 15.34
C ASP A 11 27.41 -3.58 14.69
N TRP A 12 27.50 -2.76 13.64
CA TRP A 12 26.36 -2.40 12.79
C TRP A 12 25.61 -3.65 12.28
N ASN A 13 26.29 -4.71 11.92
CA ASN A 13 25.68 -5.95 11.47
C ASN A 13 24.81 -6.62 12.56
N ASP A 14 25.12 -6.43 13.83
CA ASP A 14 24.33 -6.95 14.94
C ASP A 14 23.03 -6.13 15.07
N LEU A 15 23.11 -4.81 14.91
CA LEU A 15 21.94 -3.93 14.90
C LEU A 15 21.03 -4.19 13.69
N ARG A 16 21.59 -4.41 12.50
CA ARG A 16 20.87 -4.84 11.31
C ARG A 16 20.19 -6.19 11.51
N SER A 17 20.84 -7.10 12.20
CA SER A 17 20.29 -8.40 12.57
C SER A 17 19.11 -8.27 13.55
N PHE A 18 19.22 -7.38 14.53
CA PHE A 18 18.13 -7.03 15.44
C PHE A 18 16.90 -6.54 14.67
N LEU A 19 17.05 -5.56 13.78
CA LEU A 19 15.94 -5.02 12.97
C LEU A 19 15.27 -6.09 12.10
N ALA A 20 16.04 -7.02 11.51
CA ALA A 20 15.49 -8.11 10.72
C ALA A 20 14.61 -9.04 11.57
N VAL A 21 15.01 -9.35 12.79
CA VAL A 21 14.19 -10.15 13.72
C VAL A 21 12.96 -9.39 14.19
N VAL A 22 13.07 -8.09 14.49
CA VAL A 22 11.91 -7.21 14.82
C VAL A 22 10.84 -7.27 13.75
N ARG A 23 11.25 -7.21 12.48
CA ARG A 23 10.33 -7.16 11.32
C ARG A 23 9.63 -8.47 11.04
N THR A 24 10.29 -9.59 11.31
CA THR A 24 9.80 -10.92 10.95
C THR A 24 9.20 -11.71 12.12
N GLY A 25 9.59 -11.39 13.35
CA GLY A 25 9.23 -12.15 14.55
C GLY A 25 9.86 -13.55 14.63
N ARG A 26 10.53 -14.01 13.56
CA ARG A 26 11.08 -15.36 13.45
C ARG A 26 12.52 -15.35 12.94
N LEU A 27 13.40 -15.99 13.69
CA LEU A 27 14.85 -16.02 13.40
C LEU A 27 15.16 -16.64 12.03
N THR A 28 14.45 -17.71 11.66
CA THR A 28 14.64 -18.41 10.37
C THR A 28 14.29 -17.54 9.18
N VAL A 29 13.19 -16.78 9.28
CA VAL A 29 12.75 -15.86 8.22
C VAL A 29 13.72 -14.68 8.10
N ALA A 30 14.15 -14.11 9.23
CA ALA A 30 15.11 -13.03 9.26
C ALA A 30 16.48 -13.45 8.69
N ALA A 31 16.94 -14.66 9.00
CA ALA A 31 18.19 -15.21 8.48
C ALA A 31 18.14 -15.35 6.95
N GLY A 32 17.03 -15.88 6.41
CA GLY A 32 16.81 -15.97 4.96
C GLY A 32 16.84 -14.59 4.27
N GLN A 33 16.21 -13.56 4.87
CA GLN A 33 16.23 -12.19 4.33
C GLN A 33 17.63 -11.57 4.31
N LEU A 34 18.48 -11.92 5.29
CA LEU A 34 19.83 -11.42 5.41
C LEU A 34 20.86 -12.25 4.64
N GLY A 35 20.48 -13.40 4.08
CA GLY A 35 21.37 -14.33 3.39
C GLY A 35 22.42 -14.95 4.30
N ILE A 36 22.10 -15.18 5.58
CA ILE A 36 23.03 -15.76 6.58
C ILE A 36 22.38 -16.95 7.28
N ASP A 37 23.20 -17.78 7.93
CA ASP A 37 22.71 -18.90 8.73
C ASP A 37 21.97 -18.42 10.00
N HIS A 38 20.95 -19.17 10.38
CA HIS A 38 20.20 -18.98 11.61
C HIS A 38 21.11 -18.94 12.86
N SER A 39 22.15 -19.78 12.93
CA SER A 39 23.13 -19.79 14.03
C SER A 39 23.95 -18.48 14.09
N THR A 40 24.34 -17.95 12.92
CA THR A 40 25.03 -16.67 12.80
C THR A 40 24.13 -15.52 13.26
N LEU A 41 22.85 -15.52 12.83
CA LEU A 41 21.91 -14.50 13.27
C LEU A 41 21.68 -14.53 14.77
N SER A 42 21.46 -15.74 15.36
CA SER A 42 21.32 -15.90 16.80
C SER A 42 22.52 -15.38 17.60
N ARG A 43 23.74 -15.67 17.10
CA ARG A 43 24.99 -15.18 17.71
C ARG A 43 25.08 -13.65 17.66
N ARG A 44 24.68 -13.02 16.56
CA ARG A 44 24.68 -11.55 16.42
C ARG A 44 23.70 -10.89 17.38
N ILE A 45 22.48 -11.43 17.53
CA ILE A 45 21.54 -10.95 18.54
C ILE A 45 22.14 -11.04 19.94
N THR A 46 22.71 -12.18 20.30
CA THR A 46 23.36 -12.37 21.60
C THR A 46 24.54 -11.41 21.81
N ALA A 47 25.33 -11.15 20.77
CA ALA A 47 26.43 -10.18 20.83
C ALA A 47 25.92 -8.76 21.12
N LEU A 48 24.84 -8.34 20.43
CA LEU A 48 24.23 -7.04 20.67
C LEU A 48 23.68 -6.91 22.10
N GLU A 49 22.95 -7.93 22.58
CA GLU A 49 22.41 -7.96 23.94
C GLU A 49 23.54 -7.89 25.00
N THR A 50 24.66 -8.57 24.72
CA THR A 50 25.85 -8.55 25.59
C THR A 50 26.51 -7.17 25.58
N ALA A 51 26.70 -6.56 24.41
CA ALA A 51 27.30 -5.24 24.28
C ALA A 51 26.45 -4.16 24.98
N LEU A 52 25.14 -4.23 24.85
CA LEU A 52 24.20 -3.29 25.46
C LEU A 52 23.86 -3.64 26.92
N LYS A 53 24.25 -4.84 27.40
CA LYS A 53 23.98 -5.38 28.75
C LYS A 53 22.49 -5.45 29.10
N VAL A 54 21.64 -5.65 28.09
CA VAL A 54 20.19 -5.81 28.23
C VAL A 54 19.69 -6.89 27.28
N ARG A 55 18.59 -7.56 27.65
CA ARG A 55 17.88 -8.43 26.73
C ARG A 55 16.97 -7.58 25.85
N LEU A 56 16.99 -7.85 24.56
CA LEU A 56 16.17 -7.16 23.56
C LEU A 56 14.97 -8.00 23.14
N PHE A 57 15.06 -9.32 23.31
CA PHE A 57 13.99 -10.25 22.97
C PHE A 57 13.72 -11.27 24.08
N ASP A 58 12.44 -11.56 24.27
CA ASP A 58 11.96 -12.76 24.92
C ASP A 58 11.80 -13.88 23.88
N ARG A 59 12.36 -15.05 24.17
CA ARG A 59 12.34 -16.22 23.27
C ARG A 59 11.17 -17.12 23.66
N LEU A 60 10.09 -17.06 22.91
CA LEU A 60 8.90 -17.86 23.13
C LEU A 60 8.82 -19.00 22.09
N PRO A 61 8.06 -20.07 22.35
CA PRO A 61 7.79 -21.11 21.34
C PRO A 61 7.17 -20.54 20.04
N SER A 62 6.43 -19.43 20.15
CA SER A 62 5.83 -18.70 19.02
C SER A 62 6.80 -17.83 18.23
N GLY A 63 8.00 -17.56 18.76
CA GLY A 63 9.02 -16.70 18.12
C GLY A 63 9.68 -15.72 19.09
N TYR A 64 10.24 -14.65 18.53
CA TYR A 64 10.93 -13.59 19.26
C TYR A 64 9.98 -12.42 19.48
N VAL A 65 9.79 -12.04 20.74
CA VAL A 65 8.98 -10.90 21.16
C VAL A 65 9.89 -9.85 21.78
N LEU A 66 9.70 -8.57 21.42
CA LEU A 66 10.51 -7.48 21.97
C LEU A 66 10.26 -7.31 23.49
N THR A 67 11.34 -7.14 24.25
CA THR A 67 11.28 -6.59 25.60
C THR A 67 11.05 -5.07 25.57
N GLU A 68 10.81 -4.44 26.74
CA GLU A 68 10.74 -2.98 26.85
C GLU A 68 12.02 -2.30 26.34
N ALA A 69 13.20 -2.82 26.68
CA ALA A 69 14.48 -2.34 26.17
C ALA A 69 14.60 -2.53 24.65
N GLY A 70 14.12 -3.67 24.14
CA GLY A 70 14.03 -3.92 22.69
C GLY A 70 13.14 -2.91 21.99
N GLN A 71 11.97 -2.61 22.52
CA GLN A 71 11.05 -1.61 21.98
C GLN A 71 11.70 -0.22 21.94
N GLY A 72 12.38 0.17 23.02
CA GLY A 72 13.11 1.45 23.08
C GLY A 72 14.25 1.57 22.06
N LEU A 73 14.90 0.44 21.71
CA LEU A 73 16.00 0.45 20.73
C LEU A 73 15.52 0.56 19.29
N VAL A 74 14.31 0.12 18.94
CA VAL A 74 13.85 0.05 17.54
C VAL A 74 14.03 1.38 16.83
N GLY A 75 13.53 2.49 17.39
CA GLY A 75 13.58 3.80 16.75
C GLY A 75 15.01 4.31 16.49
N GLU A 76 15.93 4.07 17.43
CA GLU A 76 17.33 4.47 17.27
C GLU A 76 18.06 3.58 16.25
N ALA A 77 17.77 2.29 16.25
CA ALA A 77 18.31 1.35 15.26
C ALA A 77 17.85 1.69 13.84
N GLU A 78 16.59 2.08 13.67
CA GLU A 78 16.04 2.51 12.37
C GLU A 78 16.68 3.82 11.89
N LYS A 79 17.00 4.76 12.78
CA LYS A 79 17.73 5.99 12.42
C LYS A 79 19.14 5.65 11.90
N ILE A 80 19.85 4.75 12.56
CA ILE A 80 21.20 4.33 12.12
C ILE A 80 21.13 3.62 10.77
N GLU A 81 20.17 2.71 10.59
CA GLU A 81 19.94 2.05 9.29
C GLU A 81 19.69 3.07 8.18
N THR A 82 18.90 4.11 8.48
CA THR A 82 18.63 5.22 7.56
C THR A 82 19.89 5.90 7.10
N VAL A 83 20.79 6.22 8.03
CA VAL A 83 22.06 6.87 7.71
C VAL A 83 22.94 5.94 6.86
N ALA A 84 23.03 4.65 7.21
CA ALA A 84 23.81 3.67 6.47
C ALA A 84 23.31 3.49 5.03
N LEU A 85 22.00 3.42 4.85
CA LEU A 85 21.36 3.33 3.52
C LEU A 85 21.57 4.63 2.72
N ARG A 86 21.54 5.79 3.37
CA ARG A 86 21.83 7.07 2.72
C ARG A 86 23.25 7.15 2.19
N ILE A 87 24.24 6.70 2.96
CA ILE A 87 25.65 6.64 2.51
C ILE A 87 25.76 5.76 1.26
N SER A 88 25.11 4.60 1.26
CA SER A 88 25.13 3.71 0.10
C SER A 88 24.46 4.35 -1.13
N SER A 89 23.28 5.02 -0.93
CA SER A 89 22.57 5.67 -2.03
C SER A 89 23.30 6.90 -2.58
N ASP A 90 23.93 7.70 -1.72
CA ASP A 90 24.68 8.89 -2.15
C ASP A 90 25.95 8.50 -2.97
N LEU A 91 26.53 7.34 -2.70
CA LEU A 91 27.63 6.78 -3.47
C LEU A 91 27.16 6.12 -4.79
N GLU A 92 25.98 5.54 -4.82
CA GLU A 92 25.36 4.96 -6.02
C GLU A 92 24.80 6.05 -6.94
N ASP A 93 24.16 7.10 -6.42
CA ASP A 93 23.65 8.26 -7.20
C ASP A 93 24.78 9.02 -7.90
N ALA A 94 26.01 8.94 -7.39
CA ALA A 94 27.20 9.55 -8.01
C ALA A 94 27.73 8.74 -9.22
N LYS A 95 27.26 7.55 -9.45
CA LYS A 95 27.85 6.59 -10.40
C LYS A 95 26.89 5.95 -11.37
N THR A 96 25.65 6.32 -11.59
CA THR A 96 25.04 5.53 -12.67
C THR A 96 23.54 5.36 -12.69
N ALA A 97 23.14 4.98 -13.82
CA ALA A 97 21.93 4.28 -14.29
C ALA A 97 20.98 3.82 -13.16
N MET A 98 19.76 4.26 -13.25
CA MET A 98 18.63 3.76 -12.44
C MET A 98 18.49 2.25 -12.62
N THR A 99 19.08 1.45 -11.74
CA THR A 99 19.04 -0.03 -11.82
C THR A 99 18.63 -0.64 -10.47
N GLY A 100 18.19 -1.91 -10.53
CA GLY A 100 17.88 -2.71 -9.37
C GLY A 100 16.42 -2.67 -8.92
N PRO A 101 16.07 -3.36 -7.82
CA PRO A 101 14.70 -3.49 -7.36
C PRO A 101 14.18 -2.18 -6.76
N VAL A 102 12.93 -1.86 -7.07
CA VAL A 102 12.15 -0.82 -6.42
C VAL A 102 10.79 -1.39 -6.05
N ARG A 103 10.49 -1.36 -4.77
CA ARG A 103 9.25 -1.93 -4.21
C ARG A 103 8.28 -0.82 -3.89
N PHE A 104 7.07 -0.93 -4.43
CA PHE A 104 6.01 -0.01 -4.07
C PHE A 104 4.69 -0.74 -3.79
N ALA A 105 3.98 -0.23 -2.77
CA ALA A 105 2.74 -0.80 -2.28
C ALA A 105 1.56 0.09 -2.64
N THR A 106 0.43 -0.51 -2.96
CA THR A 106 -0.78 0.22 -3.33
C THR A 106 -2.01 -0.49 -2.76
N PRO A 107 -3.13 0.23 -2.54
CA PRO A 107 -4.42 -0.42 -2.35
C PRO A 107 -4.73 -1.38 -3.50
N GLU A 108 -5.33 -2.52 -3.19
CA GLU A 108 -5.56 -3.61 -4.14
C GLU A 108 -6.23 -3.15 -5.43
N GLY A 109 -7.37 -2.45 -5.33
CA GLY A 109 -8.10 -1.94 -6.49
C GLY A 109 -7.30 -0.94 -7.33
N PHE A 110 -6.52 -0.06 -6.68
CA PHE A 110 -5.68 0.92 -7.37
C PHE A 110 -4.52 0.24 -8.08
N GLY A 111 -3.84 -0.69 -7.40
CA GLY A 111 -2.75 -1.46 -7.99
C GLY A 111 -3.19 -2.30 -9.18
N THR A 112 -4.27 -3.04 -9.02
CA THR A 112 -4.77 -3.99 -10.03
C THR A 112 -5.39 -3.27 -11.24
N TYR A 113 -6.30 -2.33 -11.00
CA TYR A 113 -7.10 -1.73 -12.08
C TYR A 113 -6.50 -0.46 -12.67
N PHE A 114 -5.52 0.15 -12.05
CA PHE A 114 -4.91 1.35 -12.59
C PHE A 114 -3.40 1.22 -12.78
N VAL A 115 -2.64 0.97 -11.72
CA VAL A 115 -1.18 0.99 -11.80
C VAL A 115 -0.63 -0.09 -12.73
N ALA A 116 -1.10 -1.33 -12.59
CA ALA A 116 -0.59 -2.47 -13.36
C ALA A 116 -0.69 -2.27 -14.87
N HIS A 117 -1.75 -1.63 -15.36
CA HIS A 117 -1.95 -1.32 -16.78
C HIS A 117 -0.91 -0.34 -17.35
N HIS A 118 -0.24 0.42 -16.50
CA HIS A 118 0.69 1.47 -16.92
C HIS A 118 2.17 1.11 -16.64
N LEU A 119 2.46 -0.04 -16.01
CA LEU A 119 3.84 -0.40 -15.65
C LEU A 119 4.75 -0.62 -16.87
N HIS A 120 4.20 -1.02 -18.00
CA HIS A 120 5.00 -1.18 -19.23
C HIS A 120 5.67 0.13 -19.62
N ALA A 121 4.97 1.25 -19.60
CA ALA A 121 5.56 2.54 -19.94
C ALA A 121 6.69 2.95 -18.98
N LEU A 122 6.55 2.62 -17.68
CA LEU A 122 7.61 2.83 -16.70
C LEU A 122 8.83 1.95 -16.96
N SER A 123 8.63 0.68 -17.33
CA SER A 123 9.74 -0.23 -17.62
C SER A 123 10.50 0.16 -18.89
N VAL A 124 9.82 0.73 -19.89
CA VAL A 124 10.46 1.29 -21.10
C VAL A 124 11.29 2.52 -20.76
N GLN A 125 10.80 3.40 -19.89
CA GLN A 125 11.54 4.60 -19.46
C GLN A 125 12.76 4.27 -18.60
N HIS A 126 12.69 3.18 -17.82
CA HIS A 126 13.73 2.78 -16.87
C HIS A 126 14.03 1.28 -16.98
N PRO A 127 14.68 0.81 -18.05
CA PRO A 127 14.87 -0.61 -18.35
C PRO A 127 15.75 -1.35 -17.34
N GLY A 128 16.53 -0.60 -16.54
CA GLY A 128 17.35 -1.18 -15.48
C GLY A 128 16.62 -1.43 -14.15
N LEU A 129 15.36 -0.97 -14.02
CA LEU A 129 14.59 -1.17 -12.79
C LEU A 129 13.89 -2.53 -12.79
N THR A 130 13.96 -3.21 -11.66
CA THR A 130 13.08 -4.34 -11.33
C THR A 130 11.91 -3.84 -10.49
N LEU A 131 10.71 -3.81 -11.06
CA LEU A 131 9.52 -3.29 -10.39
C LEU A 131 8.87 -4.37 -9.53
N GLU A 132 8.72 -4.11 -8.22
CA GLU A 132 8.01 -4.97 -7.29
C GLU A 132 6.75 -4.24 -6.81
N LEU A 133 5.60 -4.58 -7.40
CA LEU A 133 4.30 -4.04 -7.01
C LEU A 133 3.62 -4.94 -5.97
N ILE A 134 3.28 -4.38 -4.81
CA ILE A 134 2.47 -5.04 -3.79
C ILE A 134 1.08 -4.41 -3.80
N ALA A 135 0.11 -5.11 -4.36
CA ALA A 135 -1.29 -4.66 -4.43
C ALA A 135 -2.09 -5.18 -3.22
N ASP A 136 -1.54 -5.02 -2.03
CA ASP A 136 -2.18 -5.27 -0.74
C ASP A 136 -1.39 -4.54 0.36
N PRO A 137 -1.77 -3.32 0.72
CA PRO A 137 -1.03 -2.53 1.71
C PRO A 137 -1.17 -3.06 3.13
N SER A 138 -2.10 -3.99 3.40
CA SER A 138 -2.27 -4.58 4.75
C SER A 138 -1.08 -5.41 5.18
N VAL A 139 -0.32 -5.96 4.22
CA VAL A 139 0.89 -6.76 4.46
C VAL A 139 2.18 -5.94 4.49
N VAL A 140 2.11 -4.63 4.21
CA VAL A 140 3.31 -3.79 4.08
C VAL A 140 3.34 -2.69 5.12
N SER A 141 4.36 -2.69 5.95
CA SER A 141 4.65 -1.58 6.86
C SER A 141 5.74 -0.69 6.28
N LEU A 142 5.38 0.54 5.92
CA LEU A 142 6.35 1.56 5.50
C LEU A 142 7.31 1.93 6.62
N THR A 143 6.83 1.97 7.85
CA THR A 143 7.69 2.21 9.03
C THR A 143 8.73 1.11 9.18
N LYS A 144 8.43 -0.12 8.77
CA LYS A 144 9.38 -1.24 8.73
C LYS A 144 10.16 -1.34 7.42
N ARG A 145 10.06 -0.35 6.53
CA ARG A 145 10.75 -0.28 5.23
C ARG A 145 10.54 -1.50 4.33
N GLN A 146 9.34 -2.04 4.34
CA GLN A 146 8.97 -3.14 3.47
C GLN A 146 8.63 -2.68 2.04
N ALA A 147 8.50 -1.37 1.82
CA ALA A 147 8.39 -0.74 0.50
C ALA A 147 9.16 0.58 0.46
N ASP A 148 9.65 0.97 -0.71
CA ASP A 148 10.32 2.26 -0.96
C ASP A 148 9.30 3.40 -1.08
N VAL A 149 8.13 3.10 -1.65
CA VAL A 149 7.01 4.01 -1.87
C VAL A 149 5.72 3.29 -1.56
N ALA A 150 4.73 3.96 -1.00
CA ALA A 150 3.39 3.40 -0.91
C ALA A 150 2.30 4.41 -1.28
N VAL A 151 1.18 3.90 -1.74
CA VAL A 151 -0.09 4.62 -1.82
C VAL A 151 -1.00 4.09 -0.73
N THR A 152 -1.61 4.98 0.05
CA THR A 152 -2.52 4.62 1.14
C THR A 152 -3.88 5.31 0.96
N MET A 153 -4.93 4.74 1.55
CA MET A 153 -6.28 5.31 1.53
C MET A 153 -6.52 6.35 2.62
N GLU A 154 -5.63 6.40 3.60
CA GLU A 154 -5.64 7.40 4.68
C GLU A 154 -4.26 8.02 4.81
N ARG A 155 -4.22 9.29 5.25
CA ARG A 155 -2.96 9.96 5.55
C ARG A 155 -2.38 9.34 6.84
N PRO A 156 -1.18 8.76 6.79
CA PRO A 156 -0.53 8.28 8.01
C PRO A 156 -0.27 9.44 8.96
N THR A 157 -0.54 9.21 10.25
CA THR A 157 -0.36 10.17 11.34
C THR A 157 0.92 9.92 12.12
N ASP A 158 1.45 8.69 12.04
CA ASP A 158 2.53 8.22 12.89
C ASP A 158 3.73 7.73 12.10
N GLY A 159 4.90 7.79 12.73
CA GLY A 159 6.17 7.33 12.16
C GLY A 159 6.89 8.38 11.33
N PRO A 160 8.16 8.09 10.95
CA PRO A 160 9.00 8.97 10.16
C PRO A 160 8.61 8.92 8.67
N LEU A 161 7.36 9.30 8.37
CA LEU A 161 6.76 9.24 7.04
C LEU A 161 6.46 10.62 6.49
N ARG A 162 6.70 10.81 5.19
CA ARG A 162 6.24 11.96 4.43
C ARG A 162 5.05 11.53 3.59
N ALA A 163 3.91 12.16 3.81
CA ALA A 163 2.70 11.92 3.05
C ALA A 163 2.31 13.17 2.26
N GLN A 164 2.02 12.97 0.97
CA GLN A 164 1.41 14.00 0.12
C GLN A 164 0.14 13.44 -0.53
N LYS A 165 -0.84 14.28 -0.74
CA LYS A 165 -2.05 13.88 -1.45
C LYS A 165 -1.72 13.52 -2.88
N LEU A 166 -2.11 12.33 -3.33
CA LEU A 166 -1.88 11.86 -4.69
C LEU A 166 -3.04 12.27 -5.60
N THR A 167 -4.26 11.92 -5.22
CA THR A 167 -5.49 12.30 -5.93
C THR A 167 -6.71 12.10 -5.05
N ASP A 168 -7.81 12.76 -5.40
CA ASP A 168 -9.14 12.34 -4.98
C ASP A 168 -9.69 11.33 -5.98
N TYR A 169 -10.56 10.45 -5.50
CA TYR A 169 -11.29 9.51 -6.34
C TYR A 169 -12.71 9.28 -5.82
N GLU A 170 -13.58 8.92 -6.74
CA GLU A 170 -15.01 8.80 -6.50
C GLU A 170 -15.44 7.35 -6.44
N TYR A 171 -16.40 7.08 -5.57
CA TYR A 171 -17.17 5.85 -5.54
C TYR A 171 -18.58 6.11 -6.03
N GLY A 172 -19.17 5.16 -6.77
CA GLY A 172 -20.55 5.13 -7.19
C GLY A 172 -21.19 3.77 -6.96
N LEU A 173 -22.50 3.68 -7.06
CA LEU A 173 -23.26 2.42 -7.02
C LEU A 173 -23.33 1.86 -8.44
N TYR A 174 -22.96 0.60 -8.61
CA TYR A 174 -22.88 -0.08 -9.89
C TYR A 174 -23.59 -1.43 -9.87
N GLY A 175 -24.13 -1.80 -11.00
CA GLY A 175 -24.60 -3.13 -11.34
C GLY A 175 -24.40 -3.38 -12.84
N THR A 176 -24.63 -4.61 -13.30
CA THR A 176 -24.57 -4.88 -14.73
C THR A 176 -25.71 -4.17 -15.47
N ALA A 177 -25.49 -3.77 -16.72
CA ALA A 177 -26.50 -3.14 -17.57
C ALA A 177 -27.74 -4.04 -17.73
N GLU A 178 -27.54 -5.37 -17.75
CA GLU A 178 -28.62 -6.37 -17.80
C GLU A 178 -29.46 -6.33 -16.53
N LEU A 179 -28.84 -6.41 -15.35
CA LEU A 179 -29.51 -6.36 -14.04
C LEU A 179 -30.32 -5.05 -13.89
N LEU A 180 -29.79 -3.94 -14.40
CA LEU A 180 -30.39 -2.61 -14.32
C LEU A 180 -31.32 -2.27 -15.50
N SER A 181 -31.64 -3.26 -16.36
CA SER A 181 -32.55 -3.04 -17.49
C SER A 181 -33.93 -2.67 -17.03
N GLY A 182 -34.51 -1.61 -17.63
CA GLY A 182 -35.83 -1.09 -17.24
C GLY A 182 -35.89 -0.27 -15.95
N HIS A 183 -34.75 -0.08 -15.26
CA HIS A 183 -34.69 0.73 -14.05
C HIS A 183 -33.96 2.05 -14.32
N ASP A 184 -34.48 3.15 -13.82
CA ASP A 184 -33.94 4.49 -13.88
C ASP A 184 -33.76 5.09 -12.47
N ASP A 185 -33.05 6.22 -12.38
CA ASP A 185 -32.76 6.87 -11.10
C ASP A 185 -34.01 7.49 -10.44
N ALA A 186 -35.04 7.77 -11.20
CA ALA A 186 -36.22 8.53 -10.71
C ALA A 186 -37.10 7.69 -9.79
N ALA A 187 -37.28 6.40 -10.12
CA ALA A 187 -38.11 5.46 -9.37
C ALA A 187 -37.31 4.24 -8.88
N PHE A 188 -36.03 4.43 -8.56
CA PHE A 188 -35.13 3.32 -8.20
C PHE A 188 -35.43 2.80 -6.78
N ASP A 189 -35.85 1.55 -6.71
CA ASP A 189 -36.05 0.82 -5.46
C ASP A 189 -34.83 -0.06 -5.18
N LEU A 190 -33.97 0.38 -4.21
CA LEU A 190 -32.79 -0.34 -3.80
C LEU A 190 -33.10 -1.71 -3.16
N ASP A 191 -34.27 -1.87 -2.55
CA ASP A 191 -34.69 -3.09 -1.86
C ASP A 191 -35.04 -4.23 -2.82
N ALA A 192 -35.30 -3.90 -4.10
CA ALA A 192 -35.51 -4.90 -5.14
C ALA A 192 -34.25 -5.63 -5.58
N PHE A 193 -33.03 -5.17 -5.14
CA PHE A 193 -31.77 -5.71 -5.58
C PHE A 193 -30.97 -6.32 -4.42
N LYS A 194 -30.17 -7.34 -4.73
CA LYS A 194 -29.13 -7.85 -3.82
C LYS A 194 -27.99 -6.84 -3.72
N LEU A 195 -27.39 -6.75 -2.54
CA LEU A 195 -26.28 -5.86 -2.25
C LEU A 195 -25.00 -6.65 -1.96
N ILE A 196 -23.90 -6.19 -2.55
CA ILE A 196 -22.55 -6.70 -2.28
C ILE A 196 -21.83 -5.67 -1.41
N GLY A 197 -21.16 -6.13 -0.35
CA GLY A 197 -20.42 -5.26 0.55
C GLY A 197 -19.26 -5.96 1.22
N TYR A 198 -18.59 -5.26 2.11
CA TYR A 198 -17.48 -5.81 2.90
C TYR A 198 -17.97 -6.72 4.04
N ILE A 199 -17.15 -7.70 4.39
CA ILE A 199 -17.22 -8.36 5.71
C ILE A 199 -16.89 -7.26 6.75
N PRO A 200 -17.77 -7.02 7.77
CA PRO A 200 -17.66 -5.82 8.63
C PRO A 200 -16.32 -5.65 9.36
N ASP A 201 -15.70 -6.75 9.81
CA ASP A 201 -14.40 -6.75 10.50
C ASP A 201 -13.18 -6.71 9.54
N GLN A 202 -13.42 -6.73 8.23
CA GLN A 202 -12.38 -6.68 7.19
C GLN A 202 -12.48 -5.43 6.30
N LEU A 203 -13.17 -4.39 6.77
CA LEU A 203 -13.19 -3.10 6.11
C LEU A 203 -11.78 -2.51 6.06
N PRO A 204 -11.33 -1.98 4.90
CA PRO A 204 -10.04 -1.30 4.80
C PRO A 204 -9.90 -0.14 5.78
N THR A 205 -10.96 0.63 5.96
CA THR A 205 -11.15 1.64 6.99
C THR A 205 -12.65 1.78 7.30
N THR A 206 -13.00 2.31 8.47
CA THR A 206 -14.39 2.58 8.85
C THR A 206 -15.12 3.51 7.87
N ALA A 207 -14.35 4.38 7.19
CA ALA A 207 -14.86 5.29 6.18
C ALA A 207 -15.40 4.59 4.92
N HIS A 208 -15.01 3.31 4.68
CA HIS A 208 -15.44 2.48 3.55
C HIS A 208 -16.75 1.71 3.80
N ASN A 209 -17.39 1.90 4.95
CA ASN A 209 -18.74 1.38 5.18
C ASN A 209 -19.79 2.22 4.43
N TYR A 210 -19.84 2.07 3.11
CA TYR A 210 -20.77 2.83 2.26
C TYR A 210 -22.20 2.31 2.31
N LEU A 211 -22.39 1.00 2.50
CA LEU A 211 -23.73 0.41 2.54
C LEU A 211 -24.60 1.01 3.64
N SER A 212 -24.05 1.22 4.83
CA SER A 212 -24.78 1.86 5.92
C SER A 212 -25.29 3.28 5.58
N LYS A 213 -24.64 3.94 4.61
CA LYS A 213 -24.99 5.31 4.17
C LYS A 213 -26.07 5.33 3.09
N ILE A 214 -26.22 4.25 2.32
CA ILE A 214 -27.17 4.17 1.20
C ILE A 214 -28.37 3.26 1.48
N ALA A 215 -28.20 2.22 2.28
CA ALA A 215 -29.20 1.21 2.59
C ALA A 215 -29.62 1.21 4.07
N GLY A 216 -29.18 2.22 4.86
CA GLY A 216 -29.53 2.32 6.28
C GLY A 216 -29.05 1.10 7.09
N ALA A 217 -29.96 0.43 7.78
CA ALA A 217 -29.65 -0.76 8.59
C ALA A 217 -29.58 -2.07 7.79
N ARG A 218 -29.88 -2.04 6.47
CA ARG A 218 -29.83 -3.23 5.63
C ARG A 218 -28.38 -3.67 5.43
N GLU A 219 -28.11 -4.94 5.69
CA GLU A 219 -26.82 -5.56 5.46
C GLU A 219 -26.64 -6.02 4.00
N ALA A 220 -25.39 -6.28 3.59
CA ALA A 220 -25.10 -6.89 2.31
C ALA A 220 -25.61 -8.34 2.27
N ASP A 221 -26.20 -8.72 1.15
CA ASP A 221 -26.60 -10.11 0.86
C ASP A 221 -25.37 -10.99 0.54
N LEU A 222 -24.31 -10.39 0.03
CA LEU A 222 -23.02 -11.03 -0.22
C LEU A 222 -21.92 -10.18 0.43
N LYS A 223 -21.19 -10.77 1.35
CA LYS A 223 -20.10 -10.12 2.09
C LYS A 223 -18.74 -10.66 1.63
N ILE A 224 -17.86 -9.77 1.21
CA ILE A 224 -16.56 -10.09 0.59
C ILE A 224 -15.46 -9.23 1.23
N SER A 225 -14.27 -9.80 1.42
CA SER A 225 -13.16 -9.16 2.13
C SER A 225 -12.44 -8.06 1.34
N ASN A 226 -12.51 -8.06 0.01
CA ASN A 226 -11.73 -7.14 -0.83
C ASN A 226 -12.53 -6.62 -2.04
N ILE A 227 -12.10 -5.45 -2.54
CA ILE A 227 -12.81 -4.71 -3.58
C ILE A 227 -12.72 -5.37 -4.97
N VAL A 228 -11.64 -6.09 -5.26
CA VAL A 228 -11.44 -6.77 -6.55
C VAL A 228 -12.42 -7.92 -6.71
N THR A 229 -12.59 -8.72 -5.66
CA THR A 229 -13.59 -9.80 -5.66
C THR A 229 -15.03 -9.25 -5.65
N GLN A 230 -15.30 -8.12 -4.96
CA GLN A 230 -16.60 -7.44 -5.03
C GLN A 230 -16.90 -6.99 -6.47
N MET A 231 -15.92 -6.40 -7.17
CA MET A 231 -16.04 -6.05 -8.58
C MET A 231 -16.38 -7.27 -9.45
N THR A 232 -15.68 -8.38 -9.25
CA THR A 232 -15.91 -9.62 -9.99
C THR A 232 -17.31 -10.18 -9.76
N ALA A 233 -17.80 -10.16 -8.52
CA ALA A 233 -19.19 -10.59 -8.20
C ALA A 233 -20.23 -9.67 -8.84
N THR A 234 -19.96 -8.35 -8.90
CA THR A 234 -20.83 -7.37 -9.57
C THR A 234 -20.86 -7.62 -11.08
N LEU A 235 -19.72 -7.88 -11.71
CA LEU A 235 -19.63 -8.24 -13.13
C LEU A 235 -20.36 -9.55 -13.47
N GLY A 236 -20.38 -10.48 -12.52
CA GLY A 236 -21.16 -11.72 -12.62
C GLY A 236 -22.68 -11.53 -12.40
N GLY A 237 -23.15 -10.30 -12.19
CA GLY A 237 -24.58 -9.99 -12.07
C GLY A 237 -25.21 -10.38 -10.74
N TYR A 238 -24.42 -10.65 -9.69
CA TYR A 238 -24.97 -11.03 -8.38
C TYR A 238 -25.85 -9.94 -7.76
N GLY A 239 -25.48 -8.67 -7.93
CA GLY A 239 -26.20 -7.55 -7.35
C GLY A 239 -25.47 -6.22 -7.52
N LEU A 240 -25.84 -5.24 -6.70
CA LEU A 240 -25.28 -3.90 -6.71
C LEU A 240 -24.11 -3.79 -5.73
N CYS A 241 -23.09 -3.03 -6.12
CA CYS A 241 -21.92 -2.77 -5.29
C CYS A 241 -21.49 -1.30 -5.38
N VAL A 242 -20.99 -0.74 -4.28
CA VAL A 242 -20.32 0.56 -4.27
C VAL A 242 -18.85 0.36 -4.65
N LEU A 243 -18.50 0.81 -5.84
CA LEU A 243 -17.18 0.60 -6.45
C LEU A 243 -16.49 1.93 -6.76
N PRO A 244 -15.14 1.99 -6.72
CA PRO A 244 -14.40 3.11 -7.26
C PRO A 244 -14.72 3.32 -8.74
N CYS A 245 -15.03 4.55 -9.15
CA CYS A 245 -15.44 4.86 -10.52
C CYS A 245 -14.37 4.50 -11.54
N PHE A 246 -13.08 4.69 -11.23
CA PHE A 246 -11.97 4.34 -12.11
C PHE A 246 -11.84 2.83 -12.38
N MET A 247 -12.31 1.98 -11.45
CA MET A 247 -12.37 0.54 -11.66
C MET A 247 -13.54 0.18 -12.57
N ALA A 248 -14.73 0.68 -12.26
CA ALA A 248 -15.95 0.40 -13.01
C ALA A 248 -15.89 0.91 -14.46
N ALA A 249 -15.21 2.04 -14.71
CA ALA A 249 -15.06 2.64 -16.04
C ALA A 249 -14.34 1.74 -17.05
N GLN A 250 -13.64 0.70 -16.62
CA GLN A 250 -12.98 -0.26 -17.52
C GLN A 250 -13.94 -1.34 -18.05
N HIS A 251 -15.18 -1.37 -17.56
CA HIS A 251 -16.15 -2.41 -17.87
C HIS A 251 -17.43 -1.81 -18.47
N THR A 252 -17.60 -1.96 -19.79
CA THR A 252 -18.73 -1.39 -20.54
C THR A 252 -20.08 -2.01 -20.20
N ASN A 253 -20.07 -3.20 -19.58
CA ASN A 253 -21.28 -3.87 -19.10
C ASN A 253 -21.72 -3.43 -17.69
N LEU A 254 -20.95 -2.58 -17.01
CA LEU A 254 -21.37 -1.95 -15.76
C LEU A 254 -22.04 -0.60 -16.03
N ARG A 255 -23.12 -0.37 -15.31
CA ARG A 255 -23.87 0.90 -15.33
C ARG A 255 -23.89 1.48 -13.91
N ARG A 256 -23.55 2.78 -13.80
CA ARG A 256 -23.74 3.55 -12.57
C ARG A 256 -25.23 3.88 -12.42
N ILE A 257 -25.76 3.73 -11.21
CA ILE A 257 -27.13 4.09 -10.84
C ILE A 257 -27.10 5.04 -9.65
N LEU A 258 -28.12 5.88 -9.49
CA LEU A 258 -28.24 6.87 -8.44
C LEU A 258 -27.02 7.82 -8.35
N ALA A 259 -26.45 8.21 -9.47
CA ALA A 259 -25.20 9.00 -9.51
C ALA A 259 -25.28 10.31 -8.72
N ASN A 260 -26.45 10.94 -8.66
CA ASN A 260 -26.69 12.18 -7.90
C ASN A 260 -26.92 11.94 -6.40
N ARG A 261 -27.17 10.70 -5.96
CA ARG A 261 -27.46 10.33 -4.56
C ARG A 261 -26.34 9.53 -3.93
N VAL A 262 -25.63 8.71 -4.74
CA VAL A 262 -24.54 7.83 -4.29
C VAL A 262 -23.24 8.28 -4.97
N CYS A 263 -22.55 9.18 -4.29
CA CYS A 263 -21.28 9.74 -4.71
C CYS A 263 -20.43 9.99 -3.46
N PHE A 264 -19.37 9.22 -3.27
CA PHE A 264 -18.46 9.37 -2.13
C PHE A 264 -17.06 9.66 -2.63
N THR A 265 -16.47 10.78 -2.20
CA THR A 265 -15.09 11.12 -2.53
C THR A 265 -14.15 10.65 -1.43
N ARG A 266 -13.03 10.08 -1.82
CA ARG A 266 -11.90 9.68 -0.98
C ARG A 266 -10.60 10.16 -1.58
N SER A 267 -9.52 10.06 -0.82
CA SER A 267 -8.19 10.50 -1.28
C SER A 267 -7.20 9.35 -1.18
N TYR A 268 -6.35 9.23 -2.20
CA TYR A 268 -5.11 8.48 -2.12
C TYR A 268 -3.97 9.39 -1.66
N TRP A 269 -3.12 8.84 -0.84
CA TRP A 269 -1.93 9.50 -0.31
C TRP A 269 -0.69 8.76 -0.77
N LEU A 270 0.25 9.50 -1.34
CA LEU A 270 1.57 8.99 -1.66
C LEU A 270 2.47 9.15 -0.45
N VAL A 271 3.05 8.06 0.00
CA VAL A 271 3.81 7.98 1.25
C VAL A 271 5.21 7.46 1.00
N THR A 272 6.20 8.13 1.56
CA THR A 272 7.60 7.76 1.53
C THR A 272 8.21 7.96 2.92
N HIS A 273 9.37 7.34 3.18
CA HIS A 273 10.07 7.56 4.44
C HIS A 273 10.74 8.96 4.48
N VAL A 274 10.72 9.63 5.64
CA VAL A 274 11.27 11.02 5.79
C VAL A 274 12.79 11.03 5.74
N ASP A 275 13.44 10.05 6.36
CA ASP A 275 14.88 10.05 6.64
C ASP A 275 15.75 9.59 5.47
N VAL A 276 15.15 9.16 4.38
CA VAL A 276 15.89 8.79 3.16
C VAL A 276 15.67 9.90 2.14
N ARG A 277 16.73 10.53 1.66
CA ARG A 277 16.69 11.04 0.28
C ARG A 277 16.25 9.83 -0.54
N ALA A 278 15.01 9.84 -0.98
CA ALA A 278 14.45 8.71 -1.71
C ALA A 278 15.44 8.32 -2.82
N PRO A 279 15.89 7.05 -2.91
CA PRO A 279 16.77 6.62 -3.95
C PRO A 279 16.26 7.10 -5.31
N ALA A 280 17.13 7.37 -6.28
CA ALA A 280 16.71 7.87 -7.59
C ALA A 280 15.57 7.03 -8.18
N ARG A 281 15.58 5.71 -7.95
CA ARG A 281 14.52 4.78 -8.34
C ARG A 281 13.17 5.05 -7.65
N ALA A 282 13.15 5.38 -6.36
CA ALA A 282 11.91 5.72 -5.67
C ALA A 282 11.36 7.09 -6.15
N LYS A 283 12.23 8.06 -6.41
CA LYS A 283 11.84 9.35 -7.03
C LYS A 283 11.24 9.15 -8.41
N ALA A 284 11.77 8.22 -9.22
CA ALA A 284 11.22 7.87 -10.52
C ALA A 284 9.79 7.34 -10.41
N ILE A 285 9.53 6.40 -9.47
CA ILE A 285 8.17 5.90 -9.21
C ILE A 285 7.24 7.03 -8.78
N VAL A 286 7.68 7.88 -7.83
CA VAL A 286 6.90 9.02 -7.35
C VAL A 286 6.54 9.97 -8.51
N GLY A 287 7.54 10.37 -9.31
CA GLY A 287 7.35 11.25 -10.45
C GLY A 287 6.42 10.63 -11.49
N TYR A 288 6.60 9.33 -11.78
CA TYR A 288 5.76 8.59 -12.69
C TYR A 288 4.29 8.54 -12.22
N LEU A 289 4.03 8.19 -10.96
CA LEU A 289 2.68 8.13 -10.41
C LEU A 289 1.99 9.50 -10.43
N LEU A 290 2.70 10.57 -10.07
CA LEU A 290 2.16 11.93 -10.10
C LEU A 290 1.76 12.35 -11.53
N LYS A 291 2.63 12.09 -12.52
CA LYS A 291 2.35 12.34 -13.92
C LYS A 291 1.15 11.52 -14.40
N LEU A 292 1.16 10.22 -14.13
CA LEU A 292 0.11 9.30 -14.55
C LEU A 292 -1.26 9.72 -14.01
N ILE A 293 -1.34 10.12 -12.73
CA ILE A 293 -2.57 10.63 -12.13
C ILE A 293 -3.02 11.93 -12.80
N SER A 294 -2.09 12.87 -13.06
CA SER A 294 -2.44 14.15 -13.67
C SER A 294 -3.04 13.99 -15.08
N GLU A 295 -2.53 12.99 -15.82
CA GLU A 295 -3.00 12.67 -17.19
C GLU A 295 -4.32 11.90 -17.21
N ASN A 296 -4.74 11.31 -16.08
CA ASN A 296 -5.95 10.48 -15.96
C ASN A 296 -6.95 10.99 -14.91
N ARG A 297 -6.92 12.28 -14.59
CA ARG A 297 -7.73 12.85 -13.50
C ARG A 297 -9.24 12.62 -13.67
N ASP A 298 -9.73 12.70 -14.90
CA ASP A 298 -11.15 12.52 -15.23
C ASP A 298 -11.65 11.10 -14.93
N LEU A 299 -10.76 10.12 -14.97
CA LEU A 299 -11.07 8.74 -14.63
C LEU A 299 -11.38 8.59 -13.12
N PHE A 300 -10.70 9.37 -12.28
CA PHE A 300 -10.86 9.32 -10.82
C PHE A 300 -12.05 10.17 -10.34
N LEU A 301 -12.39 11.26 -11.01
CA LEU A 301 -13.42 12.22 -10.62
C LEU A 301 -14.41 12.49 -11.77
N PRO A 302 -15.18 11.49 -12.22
CA PRO A 302 -16.07 11.65 -13.36
C PRO A 302 -17.23 12.65 -13.14
N SER A 303 -17.66 12.87 -11.88
CA SER A 303 -18.73 13.82 -11.57
C SER A 303 -18.30 15.29 -11.71
N VAL A 304 -16.99 15.56 -11.59
CA VAL A 304 -16.43 16.90 -11.77
C VAL A 304 -16.25 17.23 -13.25
N ASN A 305 -16.06 16.20 -14.10
CA ASN A 305 -15.85 16.32 -15.53
C ASN A 305 -16.76 15.37 -16.33
N PRO A 306 -18.07 15.61 -16.42
CA PRO A 306 -19.01 14.68 -17.05
C PRO A 306 -18.78 14.41 -18.56
N GLY A 307 -17.91 15.17 -19.21
CA GLY A 307 -17.53 14.97 -20.63
C GLY A 307 -16.41 13.96 -20.89
N GLY A 308 -15.68 13.52 -19.86
CA GLY A 308 -14.47 12.68 -20.03
C GLY A 308 -14.75 11.17 -20.11
N ALA A 309 -15.84 10.70 -19.55
CA ALA A 309 -16.11 9.27 -19.39
C ALA A 309 -16.53 8.53 -20.68
N GLY A 310 -16.85 9.27 -21.77
CA GLY A 310 -17.33 8.68 -23.02
C GLY A 310 -16.34 8.63 -24.20
N ALA A 311 -15.16 9.23 -24.09
CA ALA A 311 -14.35 9.57 -25.27
C ALA A 311 -13.06 8.76 -25.48
N ARG A 312 -12.69 7.82 -24.62
CA ARG A 312 -11.50 6.97 -24.90
C ARG A 312 -11.90 5.54 -25.22
N ARG A 313 -12.35 5.33 -26.47
CA ARG A 313 -12.28 4.01 -27.10
C ARG A 313 -10.81 3.63 -27.19
N ALA A 314 -10.47 2.51 -26.55
CA ALA A 314 -9.19 1.85 -26.77
C ALA A 314 -9.02 1.61 -28.29
N SER A 315 -8.04 2.25 -28.91
CA SER A 315 -7.54 1.80 -30.20
C SER A 315 -6.65 0.58 -29.97
N PRO A 316 -6.92 -0.53 -30.63
CA PRO A 316 -6.02 -1.67 -30.63
C PRO A 316 -4.86 -1.36 -31.58
N ARG A 317 -3.60 -1.36 -31.05
CA ARG A 317 -2.39 -1.75 -31.81
C ARG A 317 -1.31 -2.21 -30.84
#